data_5e1250c292eab23a3bf3a3b5e3dcfd55
#
_entry.id   5e1250c292eab23a3bf3a3b5e3dcfd55
#
_cell.length_a   1.000
_cell.length_b   1.000
_cell.length_c   1.000
_cell.angle_alpha   90.00
_cell.angle_beta   90.00
_cell.angle_gamma   90.00
#
_symmetry.space_group_name_H-M   'P 1'
#
loop_
_entity.id
_entity.type
_entity.pdbx_description
1 polymer ?
#
loop_
_entity_poly.entity_id
_entity_poly.type
_entity_poly.pdbx_seq_one_letter_code
_entity_poly.pdbx_strand_id
1 'polypeptide(L)'
;DHQVICIPPKTRFNGNLAVYGASGSKKTRAFCVNMILQAAARKSSLIICDPKSELYEKTSEYLRDQGYTVRVFNLVTPSASDSWNCLAEVGGQELMAQLFCDVIIKNTGGEERDHFWDSAEMNLLKALVLYVSISYPKKKQNIGEVYQLLTASSEQELNALFDVLPLTHPAKAPYSIFKQASEGVRGGVIIGLGSRLQVFQNKDIRNITAYNEIDLELPGK
;
A
#
# COMPACT_ATOMS: atom_id res chain seq x y z
N ASP A 1 38.49 -13.54 17.75
CA ASP A 1 38.80 -12.73 16.57
C ASP A 1 37.55 -11.93 16.19
N HIS A 2 37.62 -10.61 16.39
CA HIS A 2 36.57 -9.71 15.95
C HIS A 2 36.89 -9.26 14.52
N GLN A 3 36.19 -9.84 13.53
CA GLN A 3 36.29 -9.39 12.15
C GLN A 3 35.29 -8.25 11.93
N VAL A 4 35.78 -7.11 11.46
CA VAL A 4 34.95 -5.97 11.05
C VAL A 4 34.87 -5.97 9.54
N ILE A 5 33.67 -6.05 9.00
CA ILE A 5 33.43 -5.89 7.57
C ILE A 5 33.16 -4.39 7.32
N CYS A 6 34.03 -3.77 6.54
CA CYS A 6 33.88 -2.38 6.13
C CYS A 6 33.65 -2.32 4.63
N ILE A 7 32.53 -1.69 4.23
CA ILE A 7 32.26 -1.38 2.83
C ILE A 7 32.78 0.04 2.55
N PRO A 8 33.75 0.20 1.64
CA PRO A 8 34.33 1.51 1.34
C PRO A 8 33.27 2.48 0.78
N PRO A 9 33.28 3.77 1.15
CA PRO A 9 32.27 4.74 0.70
C PRO A 9 32.30 5.01 -0.82
N LYS A 10 33.38 4.68 -1.51
CA LYS A 10 33.53 4.83 -2.98
C LYS A 10 33.69 3.46 -3.66
N THR A 11 32.78 2.55 -3.39
CA THR A 11 32.75 1.25 -4.08
C THR A 11 31.86 1.28 -5.32
N ARG A 12 32.14 0.41 -6.31
CA ARG A 12 31.26 0.13 -7.43
C ARG A 12 30.12 -0.82 -7.06
N PHE A 13 30.18 -1.44 -5.91
CA PHE A 13 29.13 -2.34 -5.42
C PHE A 13 27.99 -1.53 -4.81
N ASN A 14 26.74 -2.01 -4.96
CA ASN A 14 25.62 -1.47 -4.22
C ASN A 14 25.78 -1.81 -2.71
N GLY A 15 25.06 -1.08 -1.86
CA GLY A 15 25.06 -1.31 -0.41
C GLY A 15 24.11 -2.43 0.06
N ASN A 16 23.58 -3.25 -0.85
CA ASN A 16 22.64 -4.31 -0.50
C ASN A 16 23.33 -5.44 0.24
N LEU A 17 22.77 -5.85 1.38
CA LEU A 17 23.27 -6.92 2.21
C LEU A 17 22.18 -7.98 2.44
N ALA A 18 22.57 -9.25 2.28
CA ALA A 18 21.72 -10.37 2.65
C ALA A 18 22.37 -11.13 3.82
N VAL A 19 21.63 -11.28 4.93
CA VAL A 19 22.11 -11.94 6.14
C VAL A 19 21.31 -13.20 6.40
N TYR A 20 21.97 -14.34 6.33
CA TYR A 20 21.38 -15.65 6.53
C TYR A 20 21.78 -16.22 7.89
N GLY A 21 20.87 -16.94 8.53
CA GLY A 21 21.12 -17.61 9.79
C GLY A 21 19.88 -18.31 10.31
N ALA A 22 20.04 -19.41 11.03
CA ALA A 22 18.97 -20.16 11.66
C ALA A 22 18.14 -19.29 12.64
N SER A 23 16.97 -19.76 13.02
CA SER A 23 16.21 -19.14 14.12
C SER A 23 17.08 -19.14 15.40
N GLY A 24 17.01 -18.06 16.18
CA GLY A 24 17.85 -17.91 17.39
C GLY A 24 19.30 -17.49 17.17
N SER A 25 19.78 -17.38 15.93
CA SER A 25 21.18 -16.96 15.62
C SER A 25 21.49 -15.48 15.93
N LYS A 26 20.57 -14.78 16.60
CA LYS A 26 20.73 -13.37 17.03
C LYS A 26 20.85 -12.36 15.87
N LYS A 27 20.37 -12.68 14.66
CA LYS A 27 20.43 -11.78 13.49
C LYS A 27 19.91 -10.37 13.79
N THR A 28 18.74 -10.27 14.42
CA THR A 28 18.13 -8.99 14.78
C THR A 28 19.07 -8.18 15.67
N ARG A 29 19.56 -8.79 16.76
CA ARG A 29 20.38 -8.10 17.75
C ARG A 29 21.81 -7.81 17.24
N ALA A 30 22.42 -8.76 16.55
CA ALA A 30 23.83 -8.64 16.12
C ALA A 30 23.97 -7.81 14.84
N PHE A 31 22.94 -7.78 13.99
CA PHE A 31 23.02 -7.12 12.69
C PHE A 31 22.00 -5.97 12.54
N CYS A 32 20.69 -6.25 12.61
CA CYS A 32 19.67 -5.24 12.29
C CYS A 32 19.76 -4.01 13.21
N VAL A 33 19.86 -4.22 14.53
CA VAL A 33 20.00 -3.11 15.49
C VAL A 33 21.26 -2.30 15.20
N ASN A 34 22.40 -2.96 14.98
CA ASN A 34 23.65 -2.25 14.68
C ASN A 34 23.58 -1.46 13.37
N MET A 35 22.90 -1.98 12.34
CA MET A 35 22.68 -1.25 11.08
C MET A 35 21.84 0.00 11.29
N ILE A 36 20.79 -0.08 12.11
CA ILE A 36 19.96 1.07 12.47
C ILE A 36 20.78 2.13 13.19
N LEU A 37 21.57 1.74 14.19
CA LEU A 37 22.43 2.67 14.93
C LEU A 37 23.49 3.33 14.04
N GLN A 38 24.10 2.58 13.12
CA GLN A 38 25.06 3.11 12.15
C GLN A 38 24.41 4.06 11.14
N ALA A 39 23.17 3.76 10.69
CA ALA A 39 22.42 4.64 9.82
C ALA A 39 22.04 5.94 10.57
N ALA A 40 21.66 5.84 11.83
CA ALA A 40 21.39 6.99 12.68
C ALA A 40 22.63 7.89 12.86
N ALA A 41 23.80 7.30 13.09
CA ALA A 41 25.08 8.04 13.18
C ALA A 41 25.40 8.79 11.88
N ARG A 42 24.98 8.28 10.74
CA ARG A 42 25.15 8.90 9.40
C ARG A 42 24.03 9.86 9.02
N LYS A 43 23.02 10.03 9.87
CA LYS A 43 21.80 10.80 9.58
C LYS A 43 21.04 10.32 8.34
N SER A 44 21.07 9.02 8.06
CA SER A 44 20.37 8.41 6.93
C SER A 44 18.90 8.17 7.28
N SER A 45 18.00 8.42 6.34
CA SER A 45 16.60 7.99 6.46
C SER A 45 16.47 6.47 6.45
N LEU A 46 15.49 5.94 7.16
CA LEU A 46 15.28 4.51 7.37
C LEU A 46 13.86 4.09 7.04
N ILE A 47 13.72 3.00 6.30
CA ILE A 47 12.46 2.27 6.15
C ILE A 47 12.69 0.85 6.66
N ILE A 48 11.93 0.43 7.69
CA ILE A 48 12.17 -0.81 8.40
C ILE A 48 10.90 -1.66 8.37
N CYS A 49 11.00 -2.90 7.86
CA CYS A 49 9.96 -3.90 7.99
C CYS A 49 10.20 -4.69 9.30
N ASP A 50 9.31 -4.51 10.28
CA ASP A 50 9.44 -5.08 11.63
C ASP A 50 8.15 -5.80 12.06
N PRO A 51 7.87 -7.00 11.53
CA PRO A 51 6.60 -7.71 11.78
C PRO A 51 6.41 -8.16 13.24
N LYS A 52 7.43 -8.05 14.08
CA LYS A 52 7.39 -8.42 15.51
C LYS A 52 7.52 -7.23 16.46
N SER A 53 7.63 -6.02 15.93
CA SER A 53 7.89 -4.79 16.70
C SER A 53 9.18 -4.79 17.53
N GLU A 54 10.05 -5.80 17.35
CA GLU A 54 11.29 -5.97 18.14
C GLU A 54 12.30 -4.85 17.87
N LEU A 55 12.42 -4.40 16.63
CA LEU A 55 13.31 -3.31 16.26
C LEU A 55 12.77 -1.97 16.75
N TYR A 56 11.46 -1.75 16.59
CA TYR A 56 10.79 -0.55 17.09
C TYR A 56 10.98 -0.39 18.59
N GLU A 57 10.67 -1.42 19.38
CA GLU A 57 10.81 -1.40 20.84
C GLU A 57 12.24 -1.10 21.31
N LYS A 58 13.24 -1.60 20.56
CA LYS A 58 14.67 -1.44 20.94
C LYS A 58 15.31 -0.15 20.48
N THR A 59 14.79 0.50 19.44
CA THR A 59 15.53 1.58 18.77
C THR A 59 14.73 2.87 18.61
N SER A 60 13.40 2.86 18.76
CA SER A 60 12.57 4.02 18.47
C SER A 60 12.83 5.21 19.41
N GLU A 61 13.04 4.96 20.71
CA GLU A 61 13.36 5.99 21.67
C GLU A 61 14.71 6.64 21.34
N TYR A 62 15.74 5.82 21.17
CA TYR A 62 17.06 6.30 20.76
C TYR A 62 17.00 7.13 19.46
N LEU A 63 16.25 6.67 18.45
CA LEU A 63 16.12 7.43 17.21
C LEU A 63 15.45 8.79 17.43
N ARG A 64 14.41 8.86 18.27
CA ARG A 64 13.77 10.14 18.64
C ARG A 64 14.74 11.08 19.35
N ASP A 65 15.55 10.56 20.27
CA ASP A 65 16.59 11.31 20.95
C ASP A 65 17.67 11.85 20.00
N GLN A 66 17.94 11.13 18.91
CA GLN A 66 18.81 11.57 17.83
C GLN A 66 18.14 12.57 16.85
N GLY A 67 16.90 12.97 17.10
CA GLY A 67 16.15 13.93 16.31
C GLY A 67 15.40 13.33 15.10
N TYR A 68 15.19 12.02 15.06
CA TYR A 68 14.40 11.38 14.02
C TYR A 68 12.89 11.53 14.27
N THR A 69 12.14 11.80 13.22
CA THR A 69 10.69 11.58 13.21
C THR A 69 10.44 10.09 12.96
N VAL A 70 10.00 9.37 13.98
CA VAL A 70 9.69 7.92 13.88
C VAL A 70 8.21 7.75 13.66
N ARG A 71 7.83 7.21 12.51
CA ARG A 71 6.47 6.85 12.12
C ARG A 71 6.29 5.34 12.08
N VAL A 72 5.10 4.87 12.42
CA VAL A 72 4.80 3.43 12.51
C VAL A 72 3.49 3.13 11.80
N PHE A 73 3.54 2.31 10.75
CA PHE A 73 2.34 1.75 10.13
C PHE A 73 2.11 0.34 10.68
N ASN A 74 1.17 0.20 11.61
CA ASN A 74 0.92 -1.03 12.36
C ASN A 74 -0.41 -1.67 11.98
N LEU A 75 -0.34 -2.76 11.22
CA LEU A 75 -1.51 -3.54 10.78
C LEU A 75 -1.94 -4.62 11.81
N VAL A 76 -1.10 -4.91 12.81
CA VAL A 76 -1.43 -5.87 13.88
C VAL A 76 -2.26 -5.19 14.96
N THR A 77 -1.88 -3.96 15.33
CA THR A 77 -2.59 -3.15 16.33
C THR A 77 -2.88 -1.77 15.72
N PRO A 78 -3.90 -1.64 14.87
CA PRO A 78 -4.16 -0.40 14.12
C PRO A 78 -4.41 0.82 15.02
N SER A 79 -4.90 0.63 16.24
CA SER A 79 -5.09 1.71 17.23
C SER A 79 -3.78 2.36 17.69
N ALA A 80 -2.63 1.72 17.45
CA ALA A 80 -1.30 2.20 17.76
C ALA A 80 -0.49 2.54 16.48
N SER A 81 -1.19 2.80 15.37
CA SER A 81 -0.61 3.08 14.06
C SER A 81 -0.71 4.56 13.72
N ASP A 82 0.34 5.11 13.14
CA ASP A 82 0.21 6.32 12.31
C ASP A 82 -0.58 5.98 11.04
N SER A 83 -1.27 6.96 10.47
CA SER A 83 -2.13 6.79 9.31
C SER A 83 -1.38 7.05 8.00
N TRP A 84 -1.70 6.24 6.99
CA TRP A 84 -1.19 6.41 5.64
C TRP A 84 -2.26 6.11 4.59
N ASN A 85 -2.65 7.12 3.84
CA ASN A 85 -3.60 6.99 2.75
C ASN A 85 -2.86 6.68 1.44
N CYS A 86 -2.76 5.42 1.12
CA CYS A 86 -2.11 4.96 -0.10
C CYS A 86 -2.76 5.50 -1.40
N LEU A 87 -4.07 5.85 -1.36
CA LEU A 87 -4.75 6.40 -2.52
C LEU A 87 -4.33 7.85 -2.81
N ALA A 88 -3.82 8.58 -1.83
CA ALA A 88 -3.31 9.93 -2.04
C ALA A 88 -2.14 9.96 -3.03
N GLU A 89 -1.32 8.92 -3.06
CA GLU A 89 -0.19 8.76 -3.98
C GLU A 89 -0.64 8.61 -5.45
N VAL A 90 -1.86 8.17 -5.68
CA VAL A 90 -2.42 8.06 -7.05
C VAL A 90 -2.69 9.44 -7.65
N GLY A 91 -3.15 10.40 -6.85
CA GLY A 91 -3.36 11.80 -7.25
C GLY A 91 -4.25 11.99 -8.48
N GLY A 92 -5.11 11.02 -8.82
CA GLY A 92 -5.94 11.04 -10.01
C GLY A 92 -5.21 10.75 -11.33
N GLN A 93 -3.94 10.34 -11.28
CA GLN A 93 -3.13 10.01 -12.47
C GLN A 93 -3.40 8.58 -12.94
N GLU A 94 -3.71 8.40 -14.22
CA GLU A 94 -4.06 7.08 -14.79
C GLU A 94 -2.96 6.03 -14.66
N LEU A 95 -1.70 6.42 -14.86
CA LEU A 95 -0.56 5.51 -14.73
C LEU A 95 -0.37 5.07 -13.28
N MET A 96 -0.49 6.00 -12.32
CA MET A 96 -0.38 5.68 -10.90
C MET A 96 -1.55 4.82 -10.44
N ALA A 97 -2.77 5.08 -10.93
CA ALA A 97 -3.93 4.21 -10.68
C ALA A 97 -3.71 2.80 -11.22
N GLN A 98 -3.11 2.66 -12.42
CA GLN A 98 -2.78 1.35 -12.98
C GLN A 98 -1.78 0.58 -12.10
N LEU A 99 -0.69 1.23 -11.69
CA LEU A 99 0.33 0.63 -10.82
C LEU A 99 -0.26 0.24 -9.45
N PHE A 100 -1.06 1.11 -8.86
CA PHE A 100 -1.75 0.86 -7.60
C PHE A 100 -2.66 -0.38 -7.68
N CYS A 101 -3.49 -0.45 -8.71
CA CYS A 101 -4.38 -1.59 -8.93
C CYS A 101 -3.60 -2.89 -9.20
N ASP A 102 -2.53 -2.80 -9.99
CA ASP A 102 -1.65 -3.95 -10.30
C ASP A 102 -1.04 -4.54 -9.02
N VAL A 103 -0.58 -3.69 -8.10
CA VAL A 103 -0.07 -4.13 -6.79
C VAL A 103 -1.16 -4.85 -5.98
N ILE A 104 -2.37 -4.31 -5.92
CA ILE A 104 -3.48 -4.96 -5.19
C ILE A 104 -3.81 -6.31 -5.81
N ILE A 105 -4.05 -6.36 -7.12
CA ILE A 105 -4.45 -7.59 -7.81
C ILE A 105 -3.39 -8.69 -7.66
N LYS A 106 -2.11 -8.36 -7.86
CA LYS A 106 -1.01 -9.34 -7.74
C LYS A 106 -0.80 -9.86 -6.32
N ASN A 107 -0.97 -9.02 -5.31
CA ASN A 107 -0.72 -9.41 -3.92
C ASN A 107 -1.94 -10.03 -3.21
N THR A 108 -3.12 -10.01 -3.83
CA THR A 108 -4.34 -10.60 -3.27
C THR A 108 -4.85 -11.80 -4.07
N GLY A 109 -4.17 -12.18 -5.16
CA GLY A 109 -4.45 -13.38 -5.97
C GLY A 109 -3.86 -14.65 -5.35
N GLY A 110 -4.50 -15.82 -5.59
CA GLY A 110 -3.89 -17.13 -5.34
C GLY A 110 -2.99 -17.56 -6.50
N GLU A 111 -2.10 -18.54 -6.25
CA GLU A 111 -1.12 -19.03 -7.23
C GLU A 111 -1.71 -19.63 -8.52
N GLU A 112 -2.99 -20.06 -8.54
CA GLU A 112 -3.66 -20.72 -9.65
C GLU A 112 -4.81 -19.91 -10.27
N ARG A 113 -4.83 -18.57 -10.13
CA ARG A 113 -5.93 -17.77 -10.68
C ARG A 113 -5.80 -17.56 -12.19
N ASP A 114 -6.95 -17.64 -12.87
CA ASP A 114 -7.09 -17.33 -14.29
C ASP A 114 -6.88 -15.81 -14.52
N HIS A 115 -5.95 -15.47 -15.39
CA HIS A 115 -5.63 -14.09 -15.81
C HIS A 115 -6.85 -13.31 -16.33
N PHE A 116 -7.89 -14.00 -16.79
CA PHE A 116 -9.13 -13.36 -17.22
C PHE A 116 -9.80 -12.61 -16.08
N TRP A 117 -9.96 -13.26 -14.91
CA TRP A 117 -10.58 -12.65 -13.74
C TRP A 117 -9.75 -11.49 -13.20
N ASP A 118 -8.44 -11.68 -13.13
CA ASP A 118 -7.52 -10.63 -12.68
C ASP A 118 -7.63 -9.37 -13.57
N SER A 119 -7.70 -9.55 -14.88
CA SER A 119 -7.85 -8.45 -15.84
C SER A 119 -9.20 -7.75 -15.73
N ALA A 120 -10.28 -8.51 -15.52
CA ALA A 120 -11.62 -7.96 -15.37
C ALA A 120 -11.77 -7.19 -14.04
N GLU A 121 -11.28 -7.74 -12.93
CA GLU A 121 -11.24 -7.09 -11.63
C GLU A 121 -10.36 -5.84 -11.63
N MET A 122 -9.23 -5.87 -12.36
CA MET A 122 -8.34 -4.73 -12.58
C MET A 122 -9.07 -3.55 -13.21
N ASN A 123 -9.86 -3.79 -14.27
CA ASN A 123 -10.59 -2.71 -14.95
C ASN A 123 -11.63 -2.07 -14.02
N LEU A 124 -12.39 -2.87 -13.27
CA LEU A 124 -13.35 -2.33 -12.30
C LEU A 124 -12.63 -1.56 -11.19
N LEU A 125 -11.58 -2.13 -10.59
CA LEU A 125 -10.83 -1.47 -9.52
C LEU A 125 -10.25 -0.14 -10.01
N LYS A 126 -9.64 -0.10 -11.20
CA LYS A 126 -9.09 1.11 -11.78
C LYS A 126 -10.15 2.18 -12.00
N ALA A 127 -11.33 1.80 -12.47
CA ALA A 127 -12.44 2.73 -12.63
C ALA A 127 -12.87 3.36 -11.29
N LEU A 128 -13.05 2.53 -10.26
CA LEU A 128 -13.44 2.99 -8.92
C LEU A 128 -12.37 3.87 -8.28
N VAL A 129 -11.10 3.47 -8.37
CA VAL A 129 -9.94 4.23 -7.86
C VAL A 129 -9.87 5.60 -8.49
N LEU A 130 -9.93 5.69 -9.82
CA LEU A 130 -9.90 6.97 -10.55
C LEU A 130 -11.11 7.83 -10.23
N TYR A 131 -12.30 7.21 -10.14
CA TYR A 131 -13.51 7.94 -9.79
C TYR A 131 -13.42 8.57 -8.40
N VAL A 132 -13.03 7.80 -7.39
CA VAL A 132 -12.89 8.30 -6.02
C VAL A 132 -11.78 9.35 -5.93
N SER A 133 -10.63 9.12 -6.57
CA SER A 133 -9.49 10.04 -6.52
C SER A 133 -9.76 11.39 -7.20
N ILE A 134 -10.69 11.46 -8.16
CA ILE A 134 -10.97 12.67 -8.94
C ILE A 134 -12.26 13.35 -8.48
N SER A 135 -13.34 12.57 -8.28
CA SER A 135 -14.69 13.09 -8.10
C SER A 135 -15.10 13.27 -6.65
N TYR A 136 -14.43 12.60 -5.70
CA TYR A 136 -14.75 12.72 -4.28
C TYR A 136 -14.07 13.94 -3.64
N PRO A 137 -14.65 14.53 -2.57
CA PRO A 137 -13.97 15.52 -1.76
C PRO A 137 -12.66 14.96 -1.19
N LYS A 138 -11.62 15.79 -1.07
CA LYS A 138 -10.27 15.39 -0.59
C LYS A 138 -10.29 14.46 0.63
N LYS A 139 -11.13 14.75 1.62
CA LYS A 139 -11.27 13.94 2.86
C LYS A 139 -11.82 12.53 2.63
N LYS A 140 -12.42 12.29 1.47
CA LYS A 140 -13.00 11.00 1.07
C LYS A 140 -12.21 10.30 -0.03
N GLN A 141 -11.09 10.85 -0.46
CA GLN A 141 -10.21 10.22 -1.45
C GLN A 141 -9.31 9.19 -0.77
N ASN A 142 -9.87 8.04 -0.38
CA ASN A 142 -9.15 6.94 0.26
C ASN A 142 -9.71 5.59 -0.18
N ILE A 143 -8.96 4.54 0.08
CA ILE A 143 -9.30 3.16 -0.36
C ILE A 143 -10.55 2.62 0.36
N GLY A 144 -10.84 3.07 1.56
CA GLY A 144 -12.07 2.71 2.28
C GLY A 144 -13.32 3.20 1.56
N GLU A 145 -13.29 4.39 0.95
CA GLU A 145 -14.39 4.90 0.12
C GLU A 145 -14.51 4.13 -1.21
N VAL A 146 -13.39 3.66 -1.80
CA VAL A 146 -13.42 2.75 -2.96
C VAL A 146 -14.15 1.46 -2.61
N TYR A 147 -13.82 0.87 -1.44
CA TYR A 147 -14.49 -0.32 -0.95
C TYR A 147 -15.99 -0.07 -0.69
N GLN A 148 -16.33 1.05 -0.05
CA GLN A 148 -17.73 1.40 0.21
C GLN A 148 -18.52 1.61 -1.09
N LEU A 149 -17.96 2.30 -2.07
CA LEU A 149 -18.59 2.49 -3.37
C LEU A 149 -18.89 1.15 -4.05
N LEU A 150 -17.94 0.20 -4.01
CA LEU A 150 -18.13 -1.13 -4.58
C LEU A 150 -19.24 -1.92 -3.88
N THR A 151 -19.31 -1.85 -2.54
CA THR A 151 -20.14 -2.77 -1.73
C THR A 151 -21.52 -2.19 -1.35
N ALA A 152 -21.65 -0.87 -1.31
CA ALA A 152 -22.90 -0.20 -0.97
C ALA A 152 -23.78 0.10 -2.19
N SER A 153 -23.21 0.04 -3.41
CA SER A 153 -23.92 0.31 -4.65
C SER A 153 -24.32 -0.99 -5.36
N SER A 154 -25.54 -1.02 -5.88
CA SER A 154 -25.95 -2.03 -6.85
C SER A 154 -25.24 -1.84 -8.18
N GLU A 155 -25.22 -2.85 -9.05
CA GLU A 155 -24.65 -2.73 -10.40
C GLU A 155 -25.36 -1.61 -11.19
N GLN A 156 -26.69 -1.46 -11.04
CA GLN A 156 -27.46 -0.42 -11.70
C GLN A 156 -27.04 0.98 -11.24
N GLU A 157 -26.79 1.18 -9.96
CA GLU A 157 -26.31 2.45 -9.41
C GLU A 157 -24.90 2.77 -9.88
N LEU A 158 -24.00 1.77 -9.94
CA LEU A 158 -22.67 1.95 -10.54
C LEU A 158 -22.79 2.32 -12.02
N ASN A 159 -23.63 1.62 -12.78
CA ASN A 159 -23.85 1.94 -14.19
C ASN A 159 -24.35 3.39 -14.37
N ALA A 160 -25.34 3.81 -13.60
CA ALA A 160 -25.87 5.17 -13.64
C ALA A 160 -24.80 6.22 -13.31
N LEU A 161 -23.96 5.94 -12.29
CA LEU A 161 -22.87 6.81 -11.86
C LEU A 161 -21.81 7.02 -12.97
N PHE A 162 -21.40 5.93 -13.62
CA PHE A 162 -20.36 6.01 -14.65
C PHE A 162 -20.92 6.46 -16.01
N ASP A 163 -22.18 6.23 -16.29
CA ASP A 163 -22.80 6.63 -17.57
C ASP A 163 -22.88 8.16 -17.73
N VAL A 164 -23.10 8.90 -16.66
CA VAL A 164 -23.14 10.37 -16.67
C VAL A 164 -21.76 11.04 -16.79
N LEU A 165 -20.68 10.30 -16.60
CA LEU A 165 -19.32 10.84 -16.74
C LEU A 165 -19.02 11.22 -18.19
N PRO A 166 -18.34 12.34 -18.43
CA PRO A 166 -17.88 12.72 -19.76
C PRO A 166 -16.87 11.69 -20.29
N LEU A 167 -16.78 11.54 -21.60
CA LEU A 167 -15.83 10.62 -22.25
C LEU A 167 -14.37 10.93 -21.92
N THR A 168 -14.07 12.17 -21.55
CA THR A 168 -12.74 12.61 -21.14
C THR A 168 -12.39 12.24 -19.69
N HIS A 169 -13.35 11.72 -18.91
CA HIS A 169 -13.08 11.33 -17.53
C HIS A 169 -12.28 10.01 -17.50
N PRO A 170 -11.11 9.95 -16.83
CA PRO A 170 -10.21 8.78 -16.87
C PRO A 170 -10.87 7.47 -16.39
N ALA A 171 -11.84 7.55 -15.49
CA ALA A 171 -12.56 6.37 -14.98
C ALA A 171 -13.53 5.76 -16.01
N LYS A 172 -13.90 6.51 -17.07
CA LYS A 172 -14.94 6.07 -18.02
C LYS A 172 -14.48 4.88 -18.85
N ALA A 173 -13.27 4.91 -19.38
CA ALA A 173 -12.76 3.86 -20.26
C ALA A 173 -12.64 2.50 -19.55
N PRO A 174 -11.98 2.36 -18.38
CA PRO A 174 -11.89 1.08 -17.70
C PRO A 174 -13.27 0.56 -17.24
N TYR A 175 -14.19 1.45 -16.84
CA TYR A 175 -15.56 1.04 -16.52
C TYR A 175 -16.30 0.51 -17.73
N SER A 176 -16.14 1.14 -18.89
CA SER A 176 -16.76 0.71 -20.14
C SER A 176 -16.32 -0.69 -20.56
N ILE A 177 -15.06 -1.06 -20.34
CA ILE A 177 -14.55 -2.42 -20.57
C ILE A 177 -15.25 -3.41 -19.64
N PHE A 178 -15.33 -3.12 -18.33
CA PHE A 178 -16.07 -3.94 -17.37
C PHE A 178 -17.54 -4.12 -17.79
N LYS A 179 -18.22 -3.05 -18.20
CA LYS A 179 -19.64 -3.06 -18.60
C LYS A 179 -19.93 -3.91 -19.84
N GLN A 180 -18.93 -4.15 -20.72
CA GLN A 180 -19.09 -5.02 -21.91
C GLN A 180 -19.18 -6.51 -21.56
N ALA A 181 -18.77 -6.92 -20.37
CA ALA A 181 -18.88 -8.31 -19.94
C ALA A 181 -20.36 -8.72 -19.75
N SER A 182 -20.66 -10.01 -19.86
CA SER A 182 -21.99 -10.53 -19.56
C SER A 182 -22.36 -10.31 -18.09
N GLU A 183 -23.67 -10.29 -17.78
CA GLU A 183 -24.17 -10.05 -16.42
C GLU A 183 -23.56 -11.01 -15.40
N GLY A 184 -23.48 -12.31 -15.70
CA GLY A 184 -22.88 -13.30 -14.82
C GLY A 184 -21.39 -13.06 -14.56
N VAL A 185 -20.64 -12.59 -15.58
CA VAL A 185 -19.23 -12.24 -15.43
C VAL A 185 -19.09 -10.99 -14.57
N ARG A 186 -19.89 -9.94 -14.80
CA ARG A 186 -19.84 -8.73 -14.00
C ARG A 186 -20.14 -8.97 -12.52
N GLY A 187 -21.16 -9.81 -12.23
CA GLY A 187 -21.45 -10.23 -10.86
C GLY A 187 -20.26 -10.95 -10.20
N GLY A 188 -19.62 -11.87 -10.93
CA GLY A 188 -18.41 -12.55 -10.47
C GLY A 188 -17.24 -11.60 -10.19
N VAL A 189 -17.01 -10.60 -11.05
CA VAL A 189 -15.98 -9.58 -10.89
C VAL A 189 -16.23 -8.70 -9.66
N ILE A 190 -17.48 -8.28 -9.42
CA ILE A 190 -17.84 -7.48 -8.24
C ILE A 190 -17.57 -8.26 -6.95
N ILE A 191 -18.00 -9.53 -6.91
CA ILE A 191 -17.78 -10.40 -5.73
C ILE A 191 -16.29 -10.66 -5.52
N GLY A 192 -15.56 -10.99 -6.58
CA GLY A 192 -14.13 -11.25 -6.53
C GLY A 192 -13.34 -10.04 -6.02
N LEU A 193 -13.62 -8.86 -6.56
CA LEU A 193 -12.99 -7.62 -6.13
C LEU A 193 -13.38 -7.26 -4.68
N GLY A 194 -14.64 -7.46 -4.29
CA GLY A 194 -15.09 -7.29 -2.91
C GLY A 194 -14.33 -8.20 -1.93
N SER A 195 -14.05 -9.43 -2.33
CA SER A 195 -13.23 -10.37 -1.56
C SER A 195 -11.77 -9.91 -1.41
N ARG A 196 -11.17 -9.34 -2.46
CA ARG A 196 -9.79 -8.78 -2.39
C ARG A 196 -9.69 -7.60 -1.45
N LEU A 197 -10.72 -6.77 -1.43
CA LEU A 197 -10.76 -5.56 -0.61
C LEU A 197 -11.41 -5.77 0.77
N GLN A 198 -11.74 -7.02 1.15
CA GLN A 198 -12.47 -7.32 2.40
C GLN A 198 -11.77 -6.82 3.67
N VAL A 199 -10.45 -6.64 3.65
CA VAL A 199 -9.70 -6.07 4.78
C VAL A 199 -10.25 -4.69 5.20
N PHE A 200 -10.81 -3.94 4.25
CA PHE A 200 -11.44 -2.63 4.49
C PHE A 200 -12.86 -2.71 5.06
N GLN A 201 -13.37 -3.91 5.37
CA GLN A 201 -14.54 -4.07 6.26
C GLN A 201 -14.19 -3.64 7.69
N ASN A 202 -12.94 -3.85 8.10
CA ASN A 202 -12.48 -3.46 9.43
C ASN A 202 -12.41 -1.93 9.54
N LYS A 203 -13.11 -1.39 10.55
CA LYS A 203 -13.17 0.05 10.80
C LYS A 203 -11.81 0.65 11.12
N ASP A 204 -10.99 -0.05 11.89
CA ASP A 204 -9.68 0.45 12.32
C ASP A 204 -8.71 0.52 11.13
N ILE A 205 -8.76 -0.48 10.24
CA ILE A 205 -8.00 -0.44 8.98
C ILE A 205 -8.44 0.74 8.11
N ARG A 206 -9.76 0.98 7.96
CA ARG A 206 -10.22 2.16 7.24
C ARG A 206 -9.75 3.46 7.85
N ASN A 207 -9.74 3.56 9.19
CA ASN A 207 -9.29 4.77 9.87
C ASN A 207 -7.83 5.08 9.59
N ILE A 208 -6.93 4.10 9.73
CA ILE A 208 -5.48 4.32 9.49
C ILE A 208 -5.12 4.48 8.01
N THR A 209 -6.03 4.19 7.09
CA THR A 209 -5.85 4.39 5.65
C THR A 209 -6.65 5.58 5.09
N ALA A 210 -7.30 6.37 5.94
CA ALA A 210 -8.16 7.46 5.52
C ALA A 210 -7.41 8.79 5.26
N TYR A 211 -6.28 9.02 5.92
CA TYR A 211 -5.50 10.26 5.85
C TYR A 211 -4.00 9.98 6.05
N ASN A 212 -3.15 10.99 5.84
CA ASN A 212 -1.70 10.86 5.95
C ASN A 212 -1.16 11.54 7.22
N GLU A 213 -0.46 10.76 8.05
CA GLU A 213 0.51 11.22 9.05
C GLU A 213 1.92 10.80 8.65
N ILE A 214 2.02 9.77 7.79
CA ILE A 214 3.26 9.30 7.19
C ILE A 214 3.44 10.03 5.87
N ASP A 215 4.52 10.78 5.74
CA ASP A 215 4.93 11.46 4.51
C ASP A 215 6.10 10.70 3.89
N LEU A 216 5.83 10.00 2.80
CA LEU A 216 6.83 9.20 2.08
C LEU A 216 7.77 10.04 1.20
N GLU A 217 7.50 11.36 1.05
CA GLU A 217 8.40 12.27 0.35
C GLU A 217 9.56 12.75 1.22
N LEU A 218 9.45 12.64 2.55
CA LEU A 218 10.48 13.10 3.50
C LEU A 218 11.75 12.24 3.50
N PRO A 219 11.69 10.90 3.38
CA PRO A 219 12.90 10.08 3.37
C PRO A 219 13.87 10.49 2.25
N GLY A 220 15.10 10.86 2.62
CA GLY A 220 16.14 11.24 1.67
C GLY A 220 16.28 12.75 1.39
N LYS A 221 15.46 13.58 2.05
CA LYS A 221 15.57 15.06 1.98
C LYS A 221 16.48 15.64 3.06
#